data_a1bd047fc6c233ce997116307254935e
#
_entry.id   a1bd047fc6c233ce997116307254935e
#
_cell.length_a   1.000
_cell.length_b   1.000
_cell.length_c   1.000
_cell.angle_alpha   90.00
_cell.angle_beta   90.00
_cell.angle_gamma   90.00
#
_symmetry.space_group_name_H-M   'P 1'
#
loop_
_entity.id
_entity.type
_entity.pdbx_description
1 polymer ?
#
loop_
_entity_poly.entity_id
_entity_poly.type
_entity_poly.pdbx_seq_one_letter_code
_entity_poly.pdbx_strand_id
1 'polypeptide(L)'
;MRGLFVCLLVPLMLSGCVVPPQEGPSLEDVTTTGTEADPCQLGFAHAKEPLRSDEEHAMASELSLPSPVAYEVTLHVFWNAADHPADFPPNPHFSPLAGGPHSEGFRLWQPGELASPAIEMQAEAGDPEPLRQAYRQGGTQVLPTQFAVGDLVDSPGRTTVAFRTDSEHTFLSVTSRLAPSPDWFVGVAALPLTSGGAWIEEVAIPLCVWDAGTDDGRSYASANEQPATPQPIHLLKGRPLSTDPEQAAQVGELILRRTE
;
A
#
# COMPACT_ATOMS: atom_id res chain seq x y z
N MET A 1 -3.14 52.29 73.35
CA MET A 1 -4.20 51.82 74.26
C MET A 1 -4.75 50.50 73.69
N ARG A 2 -4.85 49.55 74.55
CA ARG A 2 -5.05 48.10 74.28
C ARG A 2 -6.40 47.81 73.63
N GLY A 3 -6.44 47.17 72.45
CA GLY A 3 -7.60 46.63 71.82
C GLY A 3 -7.60 45.09 71.89
N LEU A 4 -8.64 44.58 72.46
CA LEU A 4 -8.89 43.20 72.84
C LEU A 4 -9.17 42.38 71.57
N PHE A 5 -8.43 41.30 71.32
CA PHE A 5 -8.74 40.29 70.30
C PHE A 5 -9.72 39.26 70.92
N VAL A 6 -10.88 39.18 70.32
CA VAL A 6 -11.85 38.07 70.57
C VAL A 6 -11.64 37.03 69.50
N CYS A 7 -11.20 35.86 69.92
CA CYS A 7 -11.09 34.69 69.09
C CYS A 7 -12.49 33.99 69.02
N LEU A 8 -13.10 34.01 67.81
CA LEU A 8 -14.27 33.22 67.51
C LEU A 8 -13.89 31.94 66.85
N LEU A 9 -14.05 30.82 67.53
CA LEU A 9 -13.90 29.48 67.01
C LEU A 9 -15.15 29.16 66.12
N VAL A 10 -14.90 28.95 64.80
CA VAL A 10 -15.89 28.43 63.85
C VAL A 10 -15.55 26.96 63.58
N PRO A 11 -16.52 26.03 63.71
CA PRO A 11 -16.26 24.61 63.42
C PRO A 11 -16.09 24.36 61.93
N LEU A 12 -15.08 23.60 61.60
CA LEU A 12 -14.73 23.14 60.23
C LEU A 12 -15.76 22.05 59.82
N MET A 13 -16.74 22.43 59.00
CA MET A 13 -17.61 21.47 58.31
C MET A 13 -16.85 20.98 57.06
N LEU A 14 -16.45 19.70 57.03
CA LEU A 14 -15.97 18.99 55.88
C LEU A 14 -17.10 18.79 54.87
N SER A 15 -17.28 19.70 53.93
CA SER A 15 -18.08 19.47 52.74
C SER A 15 -17.24 18.69 51.73
N GLY A 16 -17.49 17.39 51.65
CA GLY A 16 -16.98 16.56 50.57
C GLY A 16 -17.59 17.02 49.23
N CYS A 17 -16.79 17.61 48.37
CA CYS A 17 -17.17 17.79 46.99
C CYS A 17 -17.25 16.41 46.30
N VAL A 18 -18.46 15.91 46.09
CA VAL A 18 -18.72 14.81 45.18
C VAL A 18 -18.58 15.37 43.77
N VAL A 19 -17.48 15.03 43.11
CA VAL A 19 -17.32 15.28 41.69
C VAL A 19 -18.21 14.29 40.94
N PRO A 20 -19.17 14.73 40.13
CA PRO A 20 -19.94 13.80 39.32
C PRO A 20 -19.04 13.10 38.33
N PRO A 21 -19.31 11.84 37.96
CA PRO A 21 -18.53 11.15 36.92
C PRO A 21 -18.63 11.94 35.64
N GLN A 22 -17.47 12.30 35.08
CA GLN A 22 -17.37 12.84 33.72
C GLN A 22 -17.77 11.71 32.80
N GLU A 23 -18.90 11.84 32.13
CA GLU A 23 -19.24 11.01 30.97
C GLU A 23 -18.18 11.30 29.92
N GLY A 24 -17.43 10.28 29.52
CA GLY A 24 -16.52 10.35 28.41
C GLY A 24 -17.28 10.68 27.11
N PRO A 25 -16.64 11.28 26.10
CA PRO A 25 -17.29 11.63 24.86
C PRO A 25 -17.98 10.41 24.27
N SER A 26 -19.27 10.53 23.99
CA SER A 26 -20.03 9.51 23.29
C SER A 26 -19.49 9.37 21.87
N LEU A 27 -19.50 8.14 21.34
CA LEU A 27 -19.05 7.81 19.98
C LEU A 27 -19.85 8.51 18.87
N GLU A 28 -20.81 9.36 19.21
CA GLU A 28 -21.68 10.08 18.26
C GLU A 28 -21.19 11.49 17.89
N ASP A 29 -20.12 12.01 18.51
CA ASP A 29 -19.64 13.38 18.27
C ASP A 29 -18.41 13.47 17.34
N VAL A 30 -18.07 12.36 16.66
CA VAL A 30 -17.08 12.36 15.59
C VAL A 30 -17.78 12.45 14.23
N THR A 31 -18.52 13.53 14.01
CA THR A 31 -18.78 14.00 12.66
C THR A 31 -17.50 14.66 12.14
N THR A 32 -16.59 13.82 11.67
CA THR A 32 -15.43 14.25 10.92
C THR A 32 -15.90 14.80 9.59
N THR A 33 -15.84 16.12 9.42
CA THR A 33 -15.63 16.74 8.11
C THR A 33 -14.18 16.48 7.69
N GLY A 34 -13.82 15.22 7.58
CA GLY A 34 -12.59 14.76 6.97
C GLY A 34 -12.90 14.47 5.50
N THR A 35 -12.25 15.17 4.59
CA THR A 35 -12.10 14.73 3.21
C THR A 35 -11.67 13.27 3.28
N GLU A 36 -12.50 12.37 2.78
CA GLU A 36 -12.22 10.93 2.74
C GLU A 36 -10.89 10.77 2.01
N ALA A 37 -9.88 10.25 2.70
CA ALA A 37 -8.55 10.16 2.12
C ALA A 37 -8.66 9.29 0.86
N ASP A 38 -8.13 9.76 -0.26
CA ASP A 38 -8.09 9.03 -1.52
C ASP A 38 -7.47 7.64 -1.27
N PRO A 39 -8.24 6.55 -1.42
CA PRO A 39 -7.76 5.20 -1.12
C PRO A 39 -6.51 4.85 -1.92
N CYS A 40 -6.34 5.49 -3.07
CA CYS A 40 -5.20 5.29 -3.95
C CYS A 40 -3.89 5.90 -3.41
N GLN A 41 -3.97 6.83 -2.47
CA GLN A 41 -2.80 7.41 -1.82
C GLN A 41 -2.35 6.62 -0.59
N LEU A 42 -3.23 5.82 0.00
CA LEU A 42 -2.91 5.02 1.20
C LEU A 42 -1.83 3.96 0.94
N GLY A 43 -1.76 3.39 -0.26
CA GLY A 43 -0.73 2.42 -0.64
C GLY A 43 0.71 2.96 -0.57
N PHE A 44 0.90 4.29 -0.51
CA PHE A 44 2.20 4.96 -0.45
C PHE A 44 2.42 5.72 0.86
N ALA A 45 1.37 6.02 1.64
CA ALA A 45 1.50 6.74 2.91
C ALA A 45 2.32 5.93 3.94
N HIS A 46 2.30 4.60 3.85
CA HIS A 46 3.11 3.74 4.70
C HIS A 46 4.61 3.76 4.35
N ALA A 47 4.98 4.18 3.13
CA ALA A 47 6.38 4.35 2.73
C ALA A 47 7.00 5.68 3.21
N LYS A 48 6.20 6.55 3.81
CA LYS A 48 6.60 7.89 4.29
C LYS A 48 6.35 8.09 5.78
N GLU A 49 6.57 7.10 6.62
CA GLU A 49 6.78 7.40 8.04
C GLU A 49 8.08 8.23 8.15
N PRO A 50 8.05 9.37 8.88
CA PRO A 50 9.28 10.13 9.11
C PRO A 50 10.27 9.23 9.83
N LEU A 51 11.53 9.27 9.36
CA LEU A 51 12.66 8.60 10.03
C LEU A 51 12.53 8.83 11.53
N ARG A 52 12.34 7.76 12.28
CA ARG A 52 12.33 7.80 13.76
C ARG A 52 13.61 8.43 14.24
N SER A 53 13.53 9.16 15.35
CA SER A 53 14.72 9.70 16.00
C SER A 53 15.73 8.59 16.28
N ASP A 54 17.02 8.92 16.32
CA ASP A 54 18.11 7.97 16.56
C ASP A 54 17.90 7.13 17.84
N GLU A 55 17.17 7.65 18.82
CA GLU A 55 16.81 6.96 20.07
C GLU A 55 15.75 5.87 19.85
N GLU A 56 14.74 6.07 18.99
CA GLU A 56 13.77 5.03 18.63
C GLU A 56 14.39 3.93 17.77
N HIS A 57 15.38 4.28 16.93
CA HIS A 57 16.18 3.32 16.17
C HIS A 57 17.02 2.41 17.08
N ALA A 58 17.62 2.97 18.13
CA ALA A 58 18.42 2.22 19.09
C ALA A 58 17.56 1.24 19.91
N MET A 59 16.35 1.63 20.30
CA MET A 59 15.42 0.74 21.03
C MET A 59 14.82 -0.35 20.13
N ALA A 60 14.55 -0.06 18.86
CA ALA A 60 14.06 -1.05 17.89
C ALA A 60 15.14 -2.09 17.53
N SER A 61 16.43 -1.76 17.67
CA SER A 61 17.55 -2.65 17.41
C SER A 61 17.70 -3.81 18.41
N GLU A 62 17.10 -3.73 19.60
CA GLU A 62 17.12 -4.82 20.59
C GLU A 62 15.99 -5.85 20.43
N LEU A 63 14.92 -5.53 19.68
CA LEU A 63 13.88 -6.49 19.35
C LEU A 63 14.26 -7.24 18.07
N SER A 64 14.90 -8.38 18.23
CA SER A 64 15.16 -9.32 17.12
C SER A 64 13.83 -9.80 16.56
N LEU A 65 13.51 -9.36 15.32
CA LEU A 65 12.36 -9.90 14.60
C LEU A 65 12.49 -11.42 14.44
N PRO A 66 11.44 -12.22 14.74
CA PRO A 66 11.43 -13.62 14.37
C PRO A 66 11.78 -13.78 12.89
N SER A 67 12.65 -14.74 12.55
CA SER A 67 13.15 -14.94 11.19
C SER A 67 13.55 -16.40 10.97
N PRO A 68 13.21 -17.00 9.81
CA PRO A 68 12.36 -16.45 8.75
C PRO A 68 10.87 -16.45 9.11
N VAL A 69 10.08 -15.65 8.38
CA VAL A 69 8.61 -15.66 8.44
C VAL A 69 8.03 -15.97 7.07
N ALA A 70 6.80 -16.47 7.03
CA ALA A 70 6.08 -16.79 5.81
C ALA A 70 4.86 -15.89 5.64
N TYR A 71 4.60 -15.51 4.39
CA TYR A 71 3.46 -14.72 3.99
C TYR A 71 2.72 -15.33 2.82
N GLU A 72 1.42 -15.16 2.83
CA GLU A 72 0.55 -15.25 1.65
C GLU A 72 0.17 -13.84 1.20
N VAL A 73 0.20 -13.64 -0.12
CA VAL A 73 -0.22 -12.38 -0.76
C VAL A 73 -1.29 -12.72 -1.77
N THR A 74 -2.49 -12.22 -1.52
CA THR A 74 -3.64 -12.39 -2.42
C THR A 74 -3.88 -11.11 -3.19
N LEU A 75 -3.84 -11.20 -4.51
CA LEU A 75 -4.40 -10.21 -5.41
C LEU A 75 -5.90 -10.51 -5.54
N HIS A 76 -6.74 -9.65 -5.01
CA HIS A 76 -8.20 -9.71 -5.14
C HIS A 76 -8.64 -8.55 -6.02
N VAL A 77 -9.16 -8.85 -7.20
CA VAL A 77 -9.59 -7.87 -8.20
C VAL A 77 -11.10 -7.89 -8.34
N PHE A 78 -11.68 -6.69 -8.44
CA PHE A 78 -13.12 -6.48 -8.61
C PHE A 78 -13.46 -5.47 -9.72
N TRP A 79 -12.48 -5.17 -10.59
CA TRP A 79 -12.70 -4.36 -11.79
C TRP A 79 -13.78 -4.97 -12.68
N ASN A 80 -14.86 -4.24 -12.90
CA ASN A 80 -16.05 -4.74 -13.59
C ASN A 80 -16.79 -3.61 -14.35
N ALA A 81 -17.71 -3.99 -15.24
CA ALA A 81 -18.44 -3.05 -16.09
C ALA A 81 -19.47 -2.17 -15.32
N ALA A 82 -19.92 -2.58 -14.14
CA ALA A 82 -20.88 -1.79 -13.37
C ALA A 82 -20.23 -0.56 -12.74
N ASP A 83 -19.01 -0.74 -12.21
CA ASP A 83 -18.26 0.31 -11.54
C ASP A 83 -17.42 1.15 -12.53
N HIS A 84 -16.99 0.54 -13.65
CA HIS A 84 -16.14 1.17 -14.67
C HIS A 84 -16.77 1.02 -16.08
N PRO A 85 -17.93 1.65 -16.35
CA PRO A 85 -18.69 1.39 -17.58
C PRO A 85 -18.09 1.99 -18.86
N ALA A 86 -17.12 2.90 -18.74
CA ALA A 86 -16.55 3.57 -19.91
C ALA A 86 -15.64 2.61 -20.67
N ASP A 87 -16.06 2.24 -21.90
CA ASP A 87 -15.29 1.42 -22.83
C ASP A 87 -14.81 0.06 -22.24
N PHE A 88 -15.54 -0.48 -21.24
CA PHE A 88 -15.14 -1.69 -20.53
C PHE A 88 -14.89 -2.86 -21.48
N PRO A 89 -13.71 -3.53 -21.37
CA PRO A 89 -13.32 -4.55 -22.35
C PRO A 89 -14.08 -5.88 -22.15
N PRO A 90 -14.24 -6.68 -23.21
CA PRO A 90 -14.99 -7.94 -23.13
C PRO A 90 -14.26 -9.06 -22.35
N ASN A 91 -12.94 -8.96 -22.19
CA ASN A 91 -12.12 -9.98 -21.54
C ASN A 91 -11.22 -9.35 -20.45
N PRO A 92 -11.82 -8.80 -19.38
CA PRO A 92 -11.05 -8.15 -18.32
C PRO A 92 -10.30 -9.20 -17.51
N HIS A 93 -8.99 -9.04 -17.38
CA HIS A 93 -8.14 -9.94 -16.60
C HIS A 93 -6.87 -9.22 -16.10
N PHE A 94 -6.18 -9.88 -15.19
CA PHE A 94 -4.87 -9.44 -14.71
C PHE A 94 -3.83 -10.52 -15.01
N SER A 95 -2.64 -10.09 -15.42
CA SER A 95 -1.52 -11.01 -15.60
C SER A 95 -1.12 -11.67 -14.28
N PRO A 96 -0.26 -12.70 -14.30
CA PRO A 96 0.30 -13.23 -13.07
C PRO A 96 0.87 -12.15 -12.16
N LEU A 97 0.45 -12.14 -10.87
CA LEU A 97 1.07 -11.31 -9.85
C LEU A 97 2.53 -11.75 -9.69
N ALA A 98 3.46 -10.82 -9.84
CA ALA A 98 4.89 -11.13 -9.82
C ALA A 98 5.68 -10.17 -8.95
N GLY A 99 6.63 -10.69 -8.17
CA GLY A 99 7.51 -9.93 -7.30
C GLY A 99 8.01 -10.71 -6.11
N GLY A 100 8.55 -10.02 -5.10
CA GLY A 100 9.09 -10.68 -3.93
C GLY A 100 9.60 -9.72 -2.86
N PRO A 101 10.04 -10.29 -1.71
CA PRO A 101 10.56 -9.53 -0.58
C PRO A 101 11.98 -9.02 -0.87
N HIS A 102 12.29 -7.84 -0.35
CA HIS A 102 13.60 -7.21 -0.54
C HIS A 102 13.98 -6.29 0.61
N SER A 103 15.24 -5.88 0.66
CA SER A 103 15.72 -4.86 1.58
C SER A 103 15.27 -3.45 1.16
N GLU A 104 15.39 -2.50 2.07
CA GLU A 104 15.03 -1.10 1.82
C GLU A 104 15.77 -0.47 0.62
N GLY A 105 16.99 -0.89 0.36
CA GLY A 105 17.82 -0.36 -0.74
C GLY A 105 17.41 -0.79 -2.15
N PHE A 106 16.60 -1.84 -2.29
CA PHE A 106 16.16 -2.35 -3.59
C PHE A 106 14.88 -1.66 -4.06
N ARG A 107 14.77 -1.45 -5.37
CA ARG A 107 13.56 -0.93 -6.03
C ARG A 107 13.25 -1.77 -7.27
N LEU A 108 12.10 -2.44 -7.26
CA LEU A 108 11.60 -3.14 -8.45
C LEU A 108 10.97 -2.13 -9.42
N TRP A 109 10.23 -1.18 -8.86
CA TRP A 109 9.65 -0.03 -9.52
C TRP A 109 9.36 1.07 -8.50
N GLN A 110 9.10 2.29 -8.97
CA GLN A 110 8.78 3.42 -8.10
C GLN A 110 7.97 4.48 -8.87
N PRO A 111 6.88 5.01 -8.30
CA PRO A 111 6.18 6.16 -8.86
C PRO A 111 7.10 7.36 -9.05
N GLY A 112 6.95 8.03 -10.20
CA GLY A 112 7.76 9.19 -10.55
C GLY A 112 9.11 8.86 -11.21
N GLU A 113 9.48 7.58 -11.27
CA GLU A 113 10.66 7.09 -12.01
C GLU A 113 10.23 6.51 -13.35
N LEU A 114 11.15 6.49 -14.33
CA LEU A 114 10.89 5.81 -15.60
C LEU A 114 10.78 4.31 -15.38
N ALA A 115 9.85 3.67 -16.11
CA ALA A 115 9.75 2.23 -16.14
C ALA A 115 11.07 1.61 -16.64
N SER A 116 11.56 0.58 -15.93
CA SER A 116 12.63 -0.25 -16.45
C SER A 116 12.10 -1.13 -17.59
N PRO A 117 12.96 -1.67 -18.48
CA PRO A 117 12.52 -2.63 -19.49
C PRO A 117 11.78 -3.83 -18.93
N ALA A 118 12.04 -4.19 -17.68
CA ALA A 118 11.34 -5.28 -17.01
C ALA A 118 9.90 -4.89 -16.58
N ILE A 119 9.70 -3.64 -16.14
CA ILE A 119 8.36 -3.10 -15.84
C ILE A 119 7.57 -2.86 -17.13
N GLU A 120 8.20 -2.33 -18.18
CA GLU A 120 7.60 -2.20 -19.52
C GLU A 120 7.03 -3.54 -20.00
N MET A 121 7.83 -4.61 -20.00
CA MET A 121 7.39 -5.95 -20.42
C MET A 121 6.25 -6.50 -19.53
N GLN A 122 6.30 -6.24 -18.23
CA GLN A 122 5.22 -6.63 -17.32
C GLN A 122 3.94 -5.83 -17.60
N ALA A 123 4.05 -4.52 -17.82
CA ALA A 123 2.91 -3.63 -18.02
C ALA A 123 2.27 -3.80 -19.40
N GLU A 124 3.06 -4.01 -20.46
CA GLU A 124 2.57 -4.16 -21.84
C GLU A 124 2.20 -5.59 -22.21
N ALA A 125 2.97 -6.58 -21.74
CA ALA A 125 2.81 -7.97 -22.14
C ALA A 125 2.32 -8.90 -20.99
N GLY A 126 2.43 -8.47 -19.74
CA GLY A 126 2.15 -9.32 -18.58
C GLY A 126 3.20 -10.43 -18.39
N ASP A 127 4.40 -10.27 -18.95
CA ASP A 127 5.48 -11.24 -18.84
C ASP A 127 6.33 -10.99 -17.58
N PRO A 128 6.30 -11.88 -16.57
CA PRO A 128 7.04 -11.72 -15.33
C PRO A 128 8.51 -12.12 -15.41
N GLU A 129 8.98 -12.72 -16.52
CA GLU A 129 10.34 -13.25 -16.56
C GLU A 129 11.42 -12.15 -16.58
N PRO A 130 11.26 -11.03 -17.31
CA PRO A 130 12.18 -9.90 -17.18
C PRO A 130 12.25 -9.31 -15.77
N LEU A 131 11.11 -9.25 -15.05
CA LEU A 131 11.08 -8.85 -13.64
C LEU A 131 11.86 -9.81 -12.74
N ARG A 132 11.70 -11.10 -12.95
CA ARG A 132 12.46 -12.13 -12.22
C ARG A 132 13.96 -11.97 -12.43
N GLN A 133 14.38 -11.68 -13.65
CA GLN A 133 15.79 -11.45 -13.98
C GLN A 133 16.32 -10.17 -13.31
N ALA A 134 15.58 -9.06 -13.41
CA ALA A 134 15.93 -7.80 -12.75
C ALA A 134 16.01 -7.96 -11.23
N TYR A 135 15.06 -8.66 -10.63
CA TYR A 135 15.04 -8.95 -9.20
C TYR A 135 16.30 -9.73 -8.77
N ARG A 136 16.68 -10.78 -9.50
CA ARG A 136 17.89 -11.57 -9.20
C ARG A 136 19.17 -10.74 -9.25
N GLN A 137 19.20 -9.67 -10.03
CA GLN A 137 20.35 -8.76 -10.11
C GLN A 137 20.52 -7.88 -8.87
N GLY A 138 19.50 -7.82 -7.98
CA GLY A 138 19.56 -7.14 -6.68
C GLY A 138 20.57 -7.74 -5.71
N GLY A 139 21.12 -8.93 -5.99
CA GLY A 139 22.17 -9.56 -5.19
C GLY A 139 21.70 -9.84 -3.76
N THR A 140 22.41 -9.31 -2.77
CA THR A 140 22.08 -9.48 -1.35
C THR A 140 20.88 -8.64 -0.90
N GLN A 141 20.37 -7.76 -1.74
CA GLN A 141 19.19 -6.96 -1.40
C GLN A 141 17.86 -7.70 -1.65
N VAL A 142 17.91 -8.89 -2.19
CA VAL A 142 16.75 -9.71 -2.53
C VAL A 142 16.94 -11.16 -2.11
N LEU A 143 15.84 -11.90 -2.04
CA LEU A 143 15.83 -13.35 -1.85
C LEU A 143 15.44 -14.01 -3.18
N PRO A 144 16.39 -14.37 -4.07
CA PRO A 144 16.09 -14.82 -5.43
C PRO A 144 15.13 -15.99 -5.55
N THR A 145 15.13 -16.88 -4.56
CA THR A 145 14.25 -18.05 -4.48
C THR A 145 12.84 -17.70 -4.01
N GLN A 146 12.64 -16.49 -3.53
CA GLN A 146 11.36 -15.99 -3.00
C GLN A 146 10.62 -15.06 -3.99
N PHE A 147 11.15 -14.92 -5.21
CA PHE A 147 10.39 -14.26 -6.28
C PHE A 147 9.21 -15.15 -6.66
N ALA A 148 8.01 -14.71 -6.30
CA ALA A 148 6.78 -15.42 -6.56
C ALA A 148 6.15 -14.99 -7.88
N VAL A 149 5.45 -15.92 -8.53
CA VAL A 149 4.61 -15.66 -9.71
C VAL A 149 3.31 -16.43 -9.50
N GLY A 150 2.20 -15.71 -9.53
CA GLY A 150 0.86 -16.29 -9.42
C GLY A 150 0.30 -16.79 -10.74
N ASP A 151 -0.99 -17.05 -10.74
CA ASP A 151 -1.74 -17.37 -11.95
C ASP A 151 -2.36 -16.10 -12.56
N LEU A 152 -2.67 -16.15 -13.86
CA LEU A 152 -3.55 -15.18 -14.49
C LEU A 152 -4.92 -15.24 -13.81
N VAL A 153 -5.55 -14.08 -13.61
CA VAL A 153 -6.85 -14.00 -12.94
C VAL A 153 -7.85 -13.18 -13.75
N ASP A 154 -9.00 -13.77 -14.06
CA ASP A 154 -10.13 -13.04 -14.64
C ASP A 154 -10.68 -12.01 -13.63
N SER A 155 -11.19 -10.89 -14.12
CA SER A 155 -11.79 -9.88 -13.25
C SER A 155 -13.33 -9.88 -13.37
N PRO A 156 -14.04 -9.99 -12.24
CA PRO A 156 -13.61 -10.15 -10.84
C PRO A 156 -13.00 -11.52 -10.53
N GLY A 157 -11.99 -11.54 -9.63
CA GLY A 157 -11.36 -12.81 -9.23
C GLY A 157 -10.23 -12.63 -8.23
N ARG A 158 -9.46 -13.70 -7.99
CA ARG A 158 -8.30 -13.66 -7.08
C ARG A 158 -7.24 -14.70 -7.45
N THR A 159 -5.99 -14.36 -7.13
CA THR A 159 -4.86 -15.30 -7.13
C THR A 159 -4.02 -15.08 -5.89
N THR A 160 -3.36 -16.12 -5.40
CA THR A 160 -2.53 -16.05 -4.18
C THR A 160 -1.14 -16.59 -4.47
N VAL A 161 -0.13 -15.89 -3.99
CA VAL A 161 1.26 -16.34 -3.98
C VAL A 161 1.77 -16.39 -2.55
N ALA A 162 2.80 -17.21 -2.31
CA ALA A 162 3.44 -17.31 -1.01
C ALA A 162 4.95 -17.06 -1.15
N PHE A 163 5.55 -16.49 -0.11
CA PHE A 163 6.99 -16.33 0.00
C PHE A 163 7.43 -16.40 1.46
N ARG A 164 8.73 -16.58 1.67
CA ARG A 164 9.38 -16.41 2.97
C ARG A 164 10.29 -15.21 2.92
N THR A 165 10.42 -14.55 4.06
CA THR A 165 11.33 -13.42 4.21
C THR A 165 12.05 -13.48 5.55
N ASP A 166 13.01 -12.58 5.74
CA ASP A 166 13.82 -12.47 6.94
C ASP A 166 13.96 -11.02 7.40
N SER A 167 14.65 -10.81 8.51
CA SER A 167 14.83 -9.48 9.12
C SER A 167 15.65 -8.48 8.29
N GLU A 168 16.31 -8.92 7.22
CA GLU A 168 17.07 -8.03 6.31
C GLU A 168 16.24 -7.64 5.09
N HIS A 169 15.18 -8.41 4.77
CA HIS A 169 14.33 -8.23 3.59
C HIS A 169 12.90 -7.92 4.02
N THR A 170 12.71 -6.75 4.63
CA THR A 170 11.46 -6.33 5.30
C THR A 170 10.51 -5.52 4.42
N PHE A 171 10.72 -5.52 3.11
CA PHE A 171 9.87 -4.83 2.14
C PHE A 171 9.37 -5.80 1.06
N LEU A 172 8.23 -5.48 0.47
CA LEU A 172 7.62 -6.23 -0.63
C LEU A 172 7.37 -5.32 -1.82
N SER A 173 7.75 -5.80 -3.02
CA SER A 173 7.29 -5.20 -4.27
C SER A 173 6.69 -6.27 -5.17
N VAL A 174 5.49 -6.01 -5.66
CA VAL A 174 4.77 -6.88 -6.61
C VAL A 174 4.02 -6.05 -7.65
N THR A 175 3.81 -6.62 -8.83
CA THR A 175 3.05 -6.02 -9.92
C THR A 175 2.19 -7.06 -10.63
N SER A 176 1.12 -6.60 -11.28
CA SER A 176 0.28 -7.38 -12.19
C SER A 176 -0.31 -6.44 -13.25
N ARG A 177 -0.20 -6.78 -14.53
CA ARG A 177 -0.79 -6.00 -15.63
C ARG A 177 -2.31 -6.04 -15.54
N LEU A 178 -2.98 -4.91 -15.70
CA LEU A 178 -4.41 -4.83 -16.01
C LEU A 178 -4.57 -5.02 -17.52
N ALA A 179 -5.33 -6.03 -17.94
CA ALA A 179 -5.47 -6.37 -19.35
C ALA A 179 -6.93 -6.55 -19.78
N PRO A 180 -7.26 -6.15 -21.02
CA PRO A 180 -6.40 -5.44 -21.97
C PRO A 180 -6.12 -4.00 -21.54
N SER A 181 -4.95 -3.51 -21.86
CA SER A 181 -4.56 -2.10 -21.70
C SER A 181 -3.27 -1.83 -22.47
N PRO A 182 -2.89 -0.55 -22.69
CA PRO A 182 -1.60 -0.22 -23.27
C PRO A 182 -0.46 -0.74 -22.39
N ASP A 183 -0.23 -0.09 -21.25
CA ASP A 183 0.88 -0.36 -20.31
C ASP A 183 0.44 -0.16 -18.85
N TRP A 184 -0.83 -0.50 -18.54
CA TRP A 184 -1.37 -0.27 -17.20
C TRP A 184 -1.20 -1.48 -16.31
N PHE A 185 -0.85 -1.21 -15.05
CA PHE A 185 -0.63 -2.25 -14.05
C PHE A 185 -1.11 -1.85 -12.66
N VAL A 186 -1.24 -2.82 -11.77
CA VAL A 186 -1.47 -2.65 -10.34
C VAL A 186 -0.31 -3.24 -9.56
N GLY A 187 -0.10 -2.76 -8.34
CA GLY A 187 0.94 -3.32 -7.49
C GLY A 187 1.28 -2.43 -6.30
N VAL A 188 2.26 -2.88 -5.53
CA VAL A 188 2.88 -2.14 -4.45
C VAL A 188 4.38 -2.04 -4.66
N ALA A 189 4.94 -0.89 -4.34
CA ALA A 189 6.36 -0.60 -4.42
C ALA A 189 6.92 -0.42 -3.01
N ALA A 190 7.82 -1.29 -2.59
CA ALA A 190 8.48 -1.25 -1.29
C ALA A 190 7.48 -1.13 -0.11
N LEU A 191 6.42 -1.97 -0.12
CA LEU A 191 5.50 -2.08 1.00
C LEU A 191 6.24 -2.63 2.23
N PRO A 192 6.29 -1.92 3.37
CA PRO A 192 6.89 -2.44 4.59
C PRO A 192 6.13 -3.68 5.08
N LEU A 193 6.87 -4.72 5.45
CA LEU A 193 6.34 -5.94 6.08
C LEU A 193 6.36 -5.86 7.61
N THR A 194 6.88 -4.75 8.14
CA THR A 194 6.99 -4.50 9.58
C THR A 194 6.35 -3.18 9.96
N SER A 195 5.81 -3.11 11.17
CA SER A 195 5.29 -1.90 11.78
C SER A 195 5.53 -1.95 13.29
N GLY A 196 5.98 -0.84 13.88
CA GLY A 196 6.24 -0.78 15.31
C GLY A 196 7.29 -1.76 15.83
N GLY A 197 8.23 -2.23 14.97
CA GLY A 197 9.24 -3.23 15.34
C GLY A 197 8.74 -4.68 15.35
N ALA A 198 7.57 -4.95 14.79
CA ALA A 198 7.00 -6.29 14.65
C ALA A 198 6.59 -6.57 13.20
N TRP A 199 6.52 -7.84 12.83
CA TRP A 199 5.96 -8.25 11.55
C TRP A 199 4.47 -7.95 11.49
N ILE A 200 3.99 -7.46 10.34
CA ILE A 200 2.57 -7.23 10.08
C ILE A 200 1.88 -8.60 9.98
N GLU A 201 0.81 -8.79 10.75
CA GLU A 201 0.02 -10.03 10.73
C GLU A 201 -0.89 -10.10 9.51
N GLU A 202 -1.61 -9.02 9.24
CA GLU A 202 -2.52 -8.91 8.10
C GLU A 202 -2.73 -7.43 7.74
N VAL A 203 -2.76 -7.15 6.45
CA VAL A 203 -3.13 -5.83 5.92
C VAL A 203 -3.74 -5.97 4.54
N ALA A 204 -4.77 -5.17 4.25
CA ALA A 204 -5.34 -5.00 2.92
C ALA A 204 -4.96 -3.62 2.37
N ILE A 205 -4.35 -3.59 1.19
CA ILE A 205 -3.90 -2.38 0.51
C ILE A 205 -4.77 -2.16 -0.71
N PRO A 206 -5.48 -1.03 -0.82
CA PRO A 206 -6.20 -0.67 -2.03
C PRO A 206 -5.29 -0.64 -3.25
N LEU A 207 -5.71 -1.23 -4.35
CA LEU A 207 -4.98 -1.23 -5.61
C LEU A 207 -5.66 -0.31 -6.61
N CYS A 208 -4.95 0.74 -6.98
CA CYS A 208 -5.28 1.62 -8.08
C CYS A 208 -4.34 1.37 -9.26
N VAL A 209 -4.75 1.85 -10.43
CA VAL A 209 -4.03 1.57 -11.67
C VAL A 209 -2.91 2.57 -11.88
N TRP A 210 -1.76 2.05 -12.22
CA TRP A 210 -0.56 2.79 -12.62
C TRP A 210 -0.38 2.68 -14.11
N ASP A 211 0.02 3.76 -14.73
CA ASP A 211 0.49 3.88 -16.10
C ASP A 211 2.01 3.81 -16.07
N ALA A 212 2.60 2.92 -16.86
CA ALA A 212 4.04 2.74 -16.90
C ALA A 212 4.76 3.83 -17.70
N GLY A 213 4.04 4.60 -18.51
CA GLY A 213 4.59 5.67 -19.35
C GLY A 213 5.36 5.17 -20.55
N THR A 214 5.12 3.95 -20.99
CA THR A 214 5.82 3.27 -22.10
C THR A 214 4.96 3.15 -23.36
N ASP A 215 3.64 3.44 -23.26
CA ASP A 215 2.69 3.44 -24.37
C ASP A 215 1.73 4.64 -24.25
N ASP A 216 1.57 5.46 -25.30
CA ASP A 216 0.68 6.63 -25.34
C ASP A 216 -0.81 6.29 -25.52
N GLY A 217 -1.17 4.99 -25.54
CA GLY A 217 -2.54 4.52 -25.65
C GLY A 217 -3.45 5.01 -24.52
N ARG A 218 -4.69 5.42 -24.84
CA ARG A 218 -5.62 6.05 -23.89
C ARG A 218 -6.87 5.23 -23.60
N SER A 219 -6.98 4.06 -24.17
CA SER A 219 -8.12 3.15 -24.01
C SER A 219 -7.65 1.72 -23.91
N TYR A 220 -8.51 0.86 -23.41
CA TYR A 220 -8.23 -0.58 -23.27
C TYR A 220 -7.87 -1.26 -24.60
N ALA A 221 -8.37 -0.73 -25.73
CA ALA A 221 -8.16 -1.30 -27.05
C ALA A 221 -7.23 -0.46 -27.94
N SER A 222 -6.48 0.48 -27.37
CA SER A 222 -5.49 1.25 -28.11
C SER A 222 -4.47 0.31 -28.76
N ALA A 223 -4.07 0.64 -29.99
CA ALA A 223 -2.91 0.00 -30.58
C ALA A 223 -1.65 0.43 -29.83
N ASN A 224 -0.61 -0.41 -29.84
CA ASN A 224 0.67 -0.05 -29.27
C ASN A 224 1.22 1.22 -29.93
N GLU A 225 1.49 2.25 -29.13
CA GLU A 225 1.96 3.56 -29.57
C GLU A 225 3.10 4.01 -28.65
N GLN A 226 4.33 3.70 -29.03
CA GLN A 226 5.48 4.09 -28.23
C GLN A 226 5.61 5.61 -28.16
N PRO A 227 5.70 6.20 -26.95
CA PRO A 227 5.88 7.62 -26.77
C PRO A 227 7.21 8.09 -27.34
N ALA A 228 7.22 9.29 -27.93
CA ALA A 228 8.47 9.91 -28.39
C ALA A 228 9.48 10.13 -27.24
N THR A 229 8.96 10.26 -26.02
CA THR A 229 9.73 10.34 -24.78
C THR A 229 8.96 9.59 -23.70
N PRO A 230 9.51 8.50 -23.13
CA PRO A 230 8.86 7.78 -22.04
C PRO A 230 8.50 8.71 -20.88
N GLN A 231 7.34 8.47 -20.30
CA GLN A 231 6.87 9.22 -19.13
C GLN A 231 7.22 8.47 -17.85
N PRO A 232 7.38 9.17 -16.72
CA PRO A 232 7.50 8.51 -15.43
C PRO A 232 6.25 7.73 -15.06
N ILE A 233 6.41 6.60 -14.35
CA ILE A 233 5.30 5.83 -13.78
C ILE A 233 4.42 6.76 -12.96
N HIS A 234 3.14 6.81 -13.27
CA HIS A 234 2.19 7.68 -12.60
C HIS A 234 0.84 7.01 -12.35
N LEU A 235 0.09 7.54 -11.38
CA LEU A 235 -1.23 7.05 -11.06
C LEU A 235 -2.21 7.44 -12.17
N LEU A 236 -2.88 6.46 -12.77
CA LEU A 236 -3.87 6.69 -13.82
C LEU A 236 -5.14 7.30 -13.22
N LYS A 237 -5.51 8.48 -13.71
CA LYS A 237 -6.70 9.20 -13.30
C LYS A 237 -7.66 9.41 -14.45
N GLY A 238 -8.95 9.52 -14.13
CA GLY A 238 -9.96 9.79 -15.14
C GLY A 238 -10.26 8.59 -16.02
N ARG A 239 -10.70 8.87 -17.26
CA ARG A 239 -11.09 7.82 -18.22
C ARG A 239 -9.93 6.94 -18.65
N PRO A 240 -10.22 5.66 -18.91
CA PRO A 240 -11.54 5.01 -18.88
C PRO A 240 -12.00 4.51 -17.52
N LEU A 241 -11.16 4.57 -16.47
CA LEU A 241 -11.43 3.98 -15.16
C LEU A 241 -12.33 4.83 -14.28
N SER A 242 -12.28 6.16 -14.40
CA SER A 242 -13.13 7.10 -13.66
C SER A 242 -13.76 8.14 -14.60
N THR A 243 -14.95 8.61 -14.27
CA THR A 243 -15.59 9.74 -14.96
C THR A 243 -15.06 11.09 -14.44
N ASP A 244 -14.49 11.12 -13.25
CA ASP A 244 -13.82 12.28 -12.70
C ASP A 244 -12.35 12.29 -13.17
N PRO A 245 -11.88 13.32 -13.88
CA PRO A 245 -10.53 13.38 -14.43
C PRO A 245 -9.43 13.46 -13.36
N GLU A 246 -9.77 13.86 -12.14
CA GLU A 246 -8.81 13.96 -11.04
C GLU A 246 -8.80 12.74 -10.11
N GLN A 247 -9.74 11.82 -10.31
CA GLN A 247 -9.90 10.64 -9.47
C GLN A 247 -9.23 9.41 -10.09
N ALA A 248 -8.39 8.74 -9.31
CA ALA A 248 -7.96 7.38 -9.59
C ALA A 248 -9.03 6.39 -9.14
N ALA A 249 -9.14 5.27 -9.85
CA ALA A 249 -10.12 4.23 -9.54
C ALA A 249 -9.44 3.05 -8.85
N GLN A 250 -10.03 2.60 -7.75
CA GLN A 250 -9.66 1.35 -7.12
C GLN A 250 -10.26 0.19 -7.91
N VAL A 251 -9.41 -0.75 -8.34
CA VAL A 251 -9.79 -1.91 -9.14
C VAL A 251 -9.60 -3.24 -8.41
N GLY A 252 -9.01 -3.19 -7.23
CA GLY A 252 -8.72 -4.37 -6.41
C GLY A 252 -8.13 -4.01 -5.07
N GLU A 253 -7.64 -5.02 -4.39
CA GLU A 253 -6.86 -4.93 -3.17
C GLU A 253 -5.77 -6.00 -3.11
N LEU A 254 -4.67 -5.71 -2.46
CA LEU A 254 -3.61 -6.66 -2.13
C LEU A 254 -3.75 -7.02 -0.65
N ILE A 255 -4.07 -8.27 -0.37
CA ILE A 255 -4.19 -8.77 1.00
C ILE A 255 -2.91 -9.52 1.35
N LEU A 256 -2.18 -9.00 2.31
CA LEU A 256 -0.99 -9.63 2.88
C LEU A 256 -1.37 -10.29 4.20
N ARG A 257 -1.03 -11.57 4.38
CA ARG A 257 -1.25 -12.31 5.63
C ARG A 257 -0.01 -13.11 6.01
N ARG A 258 0.46 -12.94 7.25
CA ARG A 258 1.49 -13.80 7.81
C ARG A 258 0.92 -15.19 8.15
N THR A 259 1.63 -16.24 7.77
CA THR A 259 1.18 -17.64 7.95
C THR A 259 2.03 -18.42 8.94
N GLU A 260 3.27 -18.00 9.17
CA GLU A 260 4.22 -18.59 10.14
C GLU A 260 5.04 -17.50 10.82
#